data_fe2c9cabfcb3602a2a24d215686812a4
#
_entry.id   fe2c9cabfcb3602a2a24d215686812a4
#
_cell.length_a   1.000
_cell.length_b   1.000
_cell.length_c   1.000
_cell.angle_alpha   90.00
_cell.angle_beta   90.00
_cell.angle_gamma   90.00
#
_symmetry.space_group_name_H-M   'P 1'
#
loop_
_entity.id
_entity.type
_entity.pdbx_description
1 polymer ?
#
loop_
_entity_poly.entity_id
_entity_poly.type
_entity_poly.pdbx_seq_one_letter_code
_entity_poly.pdbx_strand_id
1 'polypeptide(L)'
;YNVGADSLGEVGDYFAWGETEPKADYSWSTYKWGSKDSLTKYNSTDSLTALSTEDDAATANWGRAWRTPSMKELDELKNGCTWKWTNNFKESSVAGMVGTSKTNGNTIFLPLSFGYNGTDLTDKVIDGFVWSSDLSTVVNNNGNGYDNGKGVYSGSGYYYRNSYTYLEIAHIDRCVGRCVRAVVSGEDCE
;
A
#
# COMPACT_ATOMS: atom_id res chain seq x y z
N TYR A 1 -6.54 3.66 11.28
CA TYR A 1 -5.53 2.60 11.50
C TYR A 1 -5.19 1.94 10.17
N ASN A 2 -4.14 1.11 10.14
CA ASN A 2 -3.97 0.15 9.06
C ASN A 2 -4.91 -1.05 9.30
N VAL A 3 -5.25 -1.77 8.25
CA VAL A 3 -6.04 -3.00 8.36
C VAL A 3 -5.29 -4.01 9.23
N GLY A 4 -5.99 -4.66 10.17
CA GLY A 4 -5.41 -5.56 11.17
C GLY A 4 -4.77 -4.88 12.39
N ALA A 5 -4.78 -3.55 12.49
CA ALA A 5 -4.29 -2.82 13.67
C ALA A 5 -5.44 -2.46 14.62
N ASP A 6 -5.22 -2.61 15.93
CA ASP A 6 -6.15 -2.23 16.98
C ASP A 6 -5.91 -0.81 17.52
N SER A 7 -4.75 -0.22 17.22
CA SER A 7 -4.37 1.11 17.66
C SER A 7 -3.64 1.93 16.59
N LEU A 8 -3.52 3.26 16.82
CA LEU A 8 -2.82 4.17 15.89
C LEU A 8 -1.32 3.87 15.73
N GLY A 9 -0.71 3.24 16.74
CA GLY A 9 0.72 2.91 16.74
C GLY A 9 1.04 1.53 16.15
N GLU A 10 0.04 0.71 15.87
CA GLU A 10 0.28 -0.62 15.32
C GLU A 10 0.43 -0.61 13.82
N VAL A 11 1.26 -1.53 13.33
CA VAL A 11 1.56 -1.68 11.91
C VAL A 11 0.37 -2.27 11.14
N GLY A 12 -0.39 -3.16 11.79
CA GLY A 12 -1.45 -3.95 11.16
C GLY A 12 -0.91 -5.13 10.36
N ASP A 13 -1.79 -5.73 9.57
CA ASP A 13 -1.48 -6.87 8.75
C ASP A 13 -0.82 -6.48 7.41
N TYR A 14 -0.17 -7.46 6.79
CA TYR A 14 0.43 -7.34 5.48
C TYR A 14 -0.39 -8.09 4.45
N PHE A 15 -0.52 -7.51 3.27
CA PHE A 15 -1.29 -8.07 2.17
C PHE A 15 -0.45 -8.01 0.89
N ALA A 16 -0.53 -9.04 0.06
CA ALA A 16 -0.13 -8.90 -1.33
C ALA A 16 -1.19 -8.09 -2.09
N TRP A 17 -0.81 -7.37 -3.13
CA TRP A 17 -1.73 -6.50 -3.86
C TRP A 17 -2.88 -7.30 -4.49
N GLY A 18 -4.12 -6.98 -4.15
CA GLY A 18 -5.31 -7.69 -4.60
C GLY A 18 -5.59 -9.01 -3.86
N GLU A 19 -4.97 -9.21 -2.71
CA GLU A 19 -5.29 -10.30 -1.78
C GLU A 19 -5.89 -9.74 -0.50
N THR A 20 -6.84 -10.45 0.08
CA THR A 20 -7.66 -9.98 1.20
C THR A 20 -7.29 -10.60 2.55
N GLU A 21 -6.40 -11.59 2.53
CA GLU A 21 -5.94 -12.30 3.72
C GLU A 21 -4.42 -12.19 3.87
N PRO A 22 -3.90 -12.04 5.10
CA PRO A 22 -2.48 -12.18 5.39
C PRO A 22 -1.98 -13.59 5.10
N LYS A 23 -0.69 -13.72 4.77
CA LYS A 23 -0.07 -15.04 4.53
C LYS A 23 1.37 -15.08 5.03
N ALA A 24 1.97 -16.28 5.05
CA ALA A 24 3.33 -16.49 5.54
C ALA A 24 4.42 -16.25 4.48
N ASP A 25 4.08 -16.34 3.20
CA ASP A 25 5.03 -16.22 2.07
C ASP A 25 4.47 -15.25 1.02
N TYR A 26 5.17 -14.14 0.82
CA TYR A 26 4.82 -13.06 -0.12
C TYR A 26 5.70 -13.13 -1.36
N SER A 27 5.69 -14.29 -2.03
CA SER A 27 6.41 -14.56 -3.27
C SER A 27 5.46 -14.82 -4.44
N TRP A 28 6.00 -14.80 -5.67
CA TRP A 28 5.23 -15.14 -6.86
C TRP A 28 4.68 -16.55 -6.87
N SER A 29 5.31 -17.50 -6.14
CA SER A 29 4.85 -18.89 -6.04
C SER A 29 3.56 -19.05 -5.24
N THR A 30 3.25 -18.09 -4.37
CA THR A 30 2.05 -18.07 -3.51
C THR A 30 1.05 -17.01 -3.90
N TYR A 31 1.36 -16.19 -4.93
CA TYR A 31 0.49 -15.09 -5.34
C TYR A 31 -0.80 -15.60 -5.98
N LYS A 32 -1.95 -15.15 -5.47
CA LYS A 32 -3.29 -15.60 -5.89
C LYS A 32 -3.56 -15.41 -7.39
N TRP A 33 -3.03 -14.34 -7.98
CA TRP A 33 -3.34 -13.93 -9.34
C TRP A 33 -2.29 -14.38 -10.37
N GLY A 34 -1.58 -15.47 -10.08
CA GLY A 34 -0.64 -16.09 -11.00
C GLY A 34 0.82 -15.72 -10.76
N SER A 35 1.62 -15.73 -11.82
CA SER A 35 3.05 -15.42 -11.75
C SER A 35 3.36 -14.10 -12.45
N LYS A 36 4.59 -13.61 -12.28
CA LYS A 36 5.07 -12.36 -12.90
C LYS A 36 4.84 -12.32 -14.43
N ASP A 37 4.96 -13.47 -15.09
CA ASP A 37 4.87 -13.59 -16.55
C ASP A 37 3.51 -14.09 -17.03
N SER A 38 2.65 -14.56 -16.12
CA SER A 38 1.34 -15.14 -16.44
C SER A 38 0.31 -14.77 -15.37
N LEU A 39 -0.24 -13.57 -15.48
CA LEU A 39 -1.26 -13.06 -14.56
C LEU A 39 -2.64 -13.52 -14.99
N THR A 40 -3.45 -13.98 -14.04
CA THR A 40 -4.83 -14.49 -14.26
C THR A 40 -5.89 -13.42 -14.04
N LYS A 41 -5.57 -12.33 -13.32
CA LYS A 41 -6.44 -11.15 -13.12
C LYS A 41 -5.62 -9.86 -13.12
N TYR A 42 -6.26 -8.73 -13.40
CA TYR A 42 -5.61 -7.42 -13.54
C TYR A 42 -4.56 -7.46 -14.65
N ASN A 43 -4.96 -7.92 -15.81
CA ASN A 43 -4.14 -8.11 -17.00
C ASN A 43 -4.79 -7.50 -18.24
N SER A 44 -4.15 -7.63 -19.41
CA SER A 44 -4.68 -7.07 -20.65
C SER A 44 -6.00 -7.68 -21.13
N THR A 45 -6.40 -8.82 -20.60
CA THR A 45 -7.64 -9.50 -20.99
C THR A 45 -8.84 -8.92 -20.25
N ASP A 46 -8.71 -8.66 -18.94
CA ASP A 46 -9.80 -8.09 -18.13
C ASP A 46 -9.80 -6.56 -18.11
N SER A 47 -8.70 -5.94 -18.52
CA SER A 47 -8.53 -4.48 -18.56
C SER A 47 -8.71 -3.75 -17.22
N LEU A 48 -8.62 -4.49 -16.09
CA LEU A 48 -8.72 -3.91 -14.76
C LEU A 48 -7.39 -3.25 -14.36
N THR A 49 -7.44 -1.98 -13.99
CA THR A 49 -6.27 -1.18 -13.59
C THR A 49 -6.31 -0.74 -12.13
N ALA A 50 -7.38 -1.08 -11.42
CA ALA A 50 -7.55 -0.83 -10.00
C ALA A 50 -8.23 -2.04 -9.34
N LEU A 51 -8.06 -2.20 -8.02
CA LEU A 51 -8.67 -3.27 -7.25
C LEU A 51 -10.20 -3.23 -7.39
N SER A 52 -10.79 -4.39 -7.67
CA SER A 52 -12.21 -4.61 -7.51
C SER A 52 -12.55 -4.79 -6.03
N THR A 53 -13.79 -4.52 -5.65
CA THR A 53 -14.27 -4.54 -4.26
C THR A 53 -14.01 -5.88 -3.56
N GLU A 54 -14.13 -6.99 -4.30
CA GLU A 54 -13.91 -8.34 -3.77
C GLU A 54 -12.45 -8.68 -3.48
N ASP A 55 -11.50 -7.91 -4.05
CA ASP A 55 -10.05 -8.12 -3.89
C ASP A 55 -9.39 -7.01 -3.07
N ASP A 56 -10.20 -6.13 -2.50
CA ASP A 56 -9.72 -5.04 -1.66
C ASP A 56 -9.66 -5.48 -0.19
N ALA A 57 -8.45 -5.52 0.39
CA ALA A 57 -8.24 -5.96 1.76
C ALA A 57 -8.99 -5.09 2.78
N ALA A 58 -9.10 -3.78 2.56
CA ALA A 58 -9.84 -2.90 3.46
C ALA A 58 -11.34 -3.21 3.42
N THR A 59 -11.90 -3.38 2.24
CA THR A 59 -13.31 -3.76 2.06
C THR A 59 -13.62 -5.13 2.66
N ALA A 60 -12.76 -6.13 2.42
CA ALA A 60 -12.95 -7.48 2.92
C ALA A 60 -12.93 -7.57 4.44
N ASN A 61 -12.02 -6.84 5.09
CA ASN A 61 -11.83 -6.89 6.54
C ASN A 61 -12.71 -5.92 7.33
N TRP A 62 -13.08 -4.75 6.76
CA TRP A 62 -13.82 -3.70 7.46
C TRP A 62 -15.18 -3.38 6.86
N GLY A 63 -15.57 -4.07 5.78
CA GLY A 63 -16.84 -3.87 5.10
C GLY A 63 -16.81 -2.77 4.02
N ARG A 64 -17.88 -2.67 3.24
CA ARG A 64 -17.98 -1.84 2.02
C ARG A 64 -17.81 -0.34 2.21
N ALA A 65 -17.97 0.15 3.45
CA ALA A 65 -17.68 1.54 3.77
C ALA A 65 -16.19 1.89 3.71
N TRP A 66 -15.32 0.90 3.59
CA TRP A 66 -13.88 1.06 3.59
C TRP A 66 -13.26 0.48 2.32
N ARG A 67 -12.20 1.10 1.84
CA ARG A 67 -11.41 0.62 0.70
C ARG A 67 -9.95 1.03 0.80
N THR A 68 -9.12 0.41 0.00
CA THR A 68 -7.74 0.84 -0.22
C THR A 68 -7.73 2.18 -0.98
N PRO A 69 -6.90 3.17 -0.57
CA PRO A 69 -6.83 4.46 -1.25
C PRO A 69 -6.28 4.33 -2.67
N SER A 70 -6.78 5.16 -3.57
CA SER A 70 -6.20 5.33 -4.90
C SER A 70 -4.86 6.09 -4.84
N MET A 71 -4.08 6.00 -5.91
CA MET A 71 -2.87 6.80 -6.09
C MET A 71 -3.12 8.29 -5.99
N LYS A 72 -4.22 8.75 -6.56
CA LYS A 72 -4.63 10.16 -6.52
C LYS A 72 -4.86 10.61 -5.07
N GLU A 73 -5.54 9.81 -4.26
CA GLU A 73 -5.79 10.12 -2.84
C GLU A 73 -4.51 10.12 -2.01
N LEU A 74 -3.59 9.19 -2.28
CA LEU A 74 -2.28 9.18 -1.64
C LEU A 74 -1.44 10.41 -2.01
N ASP A 75 -1.51 10.88 -3.26
CA ASP A 75 -0.84 12.12 -3.69
C ASP A 75 -1.50 13.36 -3.08
N GLU A 76 -2.83 13.40 -2.99
CA GLU A 76 -3.58 14.45 -2.30
C GLU A 76 -3.21 14.50 -0.81
N LEU A 77 -3.12 13.36 -0.14
CA LEU A 77 -2.68 13.25 1.24
C LEU A 77 -1.25 13.80 1.42
N LYS A 78 -0.33 13.37 0.53
CA LYS A 78 1.06 13.83 0.53
C LYS A 78 1.15 15.35 0.41
N ASN A 79 0.46 15.93 -0.56
CA ASN A 79 0.52 17.34 -0.87
C ASN A 79 -0.34 18.20 0.08
N GLY A 80 -1.42 17.63 0.63
CA GLY A 80 -2.35 18.29 1.55
C GLY A 80 -1.86 18.40 2.98
N CYS A 81 -0.79 17.72 3.35
CA CYS A 81 -0.23 17.73 4.70
C CYS A 81 1.17 18.34 4.77
N THR A 82 1.51 18.83 5.96
CA THR A 82 2.90 19.08 6.37
C THR A 82 3.36 17.86 7.16
N TRP A 83 4.50 17.28 6.81
CA TRP A 83 4.97 16.02 7.35
C TRP A 83 6.14 16.22 8.31
N LYS A 84 6.12 15.46 9.42
CA LYS A 84 7.19 15.45 10.41
C LYS A 84 7.43 14.03 10.91
N TRP A 85 8.68 13.59 10.93
CA TRP A 85 9.08 12.34 11.54
C TRP A 85 8.98 12.37 13.05
N THR A 86 8.59 11.26 13.65
CA THR A 86 8.69 10.99 15.09
C THR A 86 9.25 9.60 15.34
N ASN A 87 10.07 9.46 16.39
CA ASN A 87 10.55 8.16 16.85
C ASN A 87 9.64 7.56 17.93
N ASN A 88 8.67 8.34 18.42
CA ASN A 88 7.82 7.94 19.53
C ASN A 88 6.47 8.65 19.41
N PHE A 89 5.56 8.09 18.59
CA PHE A 89 4.24 8.65 18.39
C PHE A 89 3.37 8.46 19.64
N LYS A 90 2.93 9.57 20.27
CA LYS A 90 2.07 9.55 21.45
C LYS A 90 2.53 8.56 22.54
N GLU A 91 3.85 8.52 22.80
CA GLU A 91 4.48 7.66 23.79
C GLU A 91 4.32 6.14 23.54
N SER A 92 3.98 5.74 22.32
CA SER A 92 3.80 4.33 21.93
C SER A 92 5.10 3.59 21.60
N SER A 93 6.25 4.30 21.60
CA SER A 93 7.54 3.80 21.10
C SER A 93 7.55 3.42 19.60
N VAL A 94 6.53 3.86 18.85
CA VAL A 94 6.44 3.60 17.42
C VAL A 94 6.93 4.81 16.63
N ALA A 95 7.85 4.55 15.70
CA ALA A 95 8.36 5.55 14.78
C ALA A 95 7.48 5.65 13.52
N GLY A 96 7.47 6.82 12.89
CA GLY A 96 6.74 7.05 11.65
C GLY A 96 6.59 8.52 11.30
N MET A 97 5.73 8.79 10.33
CA MET A 97 5.44 10.14 9.86
C MET A 97 4.11 10.66 10.38
N VAL A 98 4.12 11.85 10.95
CA VAL A 98 2.92 12.61 11.32
C VAL A 98 2.64 13.62 10.21
N GLY A 99 1.50 13.48 9.54
CA GLY A 99 0.97 14.47 8.61
C GLY A 99 -0.01 15.41 9.32
N THR A 100 0.18 16.71 9.16
CA THR A 100 -0.76 17.73 9.63
C THR A 100 -1.42 18.39 8.43
N SER A 101 -2.73 18.29 8.33
CA SER A 101 -3.51 18.88 7.24
C SER A 101 -3.30 20.40 7.17
N LYS A 102 -2.96 20.89 5.99
CA LYS A 102 -2.81 22.33 5.71
C LYS A 102 -4.15 23.07 5.72
N THR A 103 -5.27 22.33 5.60
CA THR A 103 -6.61 22.92 5.49
C THR A 103 -7.27 23.10 6.86
N ASN A 104 -7.18 22.09 7.74
CA ASN A 104 -7.93 22.10 9.00
C ASN A 104 -7.10 21.75 10.24
N GLY A 105 -5.80 21.48 10.09
CA GLY A 105 -4.91 21.14 11.19
C GLY A 105 -5.07 19.71 11.77
N ASN A 106 -5.98 18.90 11.24
CA ASN A 106 -6.13 17.51 11.66
C ASN A 106 -4.86 16.70 11.34
N THR A 107 -4.61 15.68 12.14
CA THR A 107 -3.39 14.88 12.01
C THR A 107 -3.67 13.43 11.62
N ILE A 108 -2.76 12.87 10.83
CA ILE A 108 -2.67 11.45 10.52
C ILE A 108 -1.29 10.94 10.90
N PHE A 109 -1.21 9.69 11.37
CA PHE A 109 0.06 9.01 11.61
C PHE A 109 0.20 7.82 10.67
N LEU A 110 1.35 7.75 10.00
CA LEU A 110 1.75 6.61 9.18
C LEU A 110 2.92 5.92 9.89
N PRO A 111 2.70 4.75 10.51
CA PRO A 111 3.75 4.02 11.21
C PRO A 111 4.82 3.52 10.26
N LEU A 112 6.03 3.34 10.80
CA LEU A 112 7.08 2.57 10.15
C LEU A 112 6.63 1.11 10.06
N SER A 113 6.31 0.65 8.87
CA SER A 113 5.60 -0.63 8.70
C SER A 113 6.41 -1.70 7.97
N PHE A 114 7.66 -1.44 7.55
CA PHE A 114 8.44 -2.43 6.81
C PHE A 114 7.64 -3.10 5.66
N GLY A 115 8.01 -4.32 5.27
CA GLY A 115 7.25 -5.12 4.31
C GLY A 115 7.85 -6.50 4.15
N TYR A 116 7.08 -7.43 3.62
CA TYR A 116 7.53 -8.78 3.34
C TYR A 116 7.95 -8.96 1.88
N ASN A 117 9.04 -9.71 1.68
CA ASN A 117 9.45 -10.24 0.38
C ASN A 117 9.74 -11.75 0.57
N GLY A 118 8.89 -12.60 0.01
CA GLY A 118 8.85 -14.01 0.39
C GLY A 118 8.48 -14.16 1.87
N THR A 119 9.26 -14.89 2.62
CA THR A 119 9.12 -15.09 4.06
C THR A 119 9.85 -14.05 4.90
N ASP A 120 10.66 -13.19 4.27
CA ASP A 120 11.54 -12.28 4.98
C ASP A 120 10.89 -10.91 5.18
N LEU A 121 10.83 -10.46 6.43
CA LEU A 121 10.50 -9.08 6.75
C LEU A 121 11.68 -8.19 6.36
N THR A 122 11.42 -7.22 5.49
CA THR A 122 12.45 -6.29 4.99
C THR A 122 12.66 -5.16 6.01
N ASP A 123 13.39 -5.44 7.09
CA ASP A 123 13.72 -4.51 8.18
C ASP A 123 14.97 -3.64 7.93
N LYS A 124 15.64 -3.87 6.80
CA LYS A 124 16.93 -3.20 6.47
C LYS A 124 16.78 -1.74 6.05
N VAL A 125 15.58 -1.29 5.79
CA VAL A 125 15.28 0.08 5.35
C VAL A 125 14.29 0.67 6.34
N ILE A 126 14.58 1.86 6.87
CA ILE A 126 13.70 2.58 7.81
C ILE A 126 12.57 3.23 7.01
N ASP A 127 11.68 2.40 6.47
CA ASP A 127 10.57 2.83 5.62
C ASP A 127 9.25 2.20 6.06
N GLY A 128 8.18 2.95 5.92
CA GLY A 128 6.81 2.44 6.01
C GLY A 128 6.21 2.33 4.60
N PHE A 129 5.37 1.33 4.39
CA PHE A 129 4.79 1.05 3.10
C PHE A 129 3.28 0.80 3.20
N VAL A 130 2.50 1.48 2.38
CA VAL A 130 1.05 1.24 2.25
C VAL A 130 0.67 1.11 0.77
N TRP A 131 -0.10 0.07 0.45
CA TRP A 131 -0.61 -0.14 -0.90
C TRP A 131 -1.56 0.97 -1.35
N SER A 132 -1.57 1.22 -2.66
CA SER A 132 -2.69 1.85 -3.34
C SER A 132 -3.55 0.79 -4.03
N SER A 133 -4.79 1.15 -4.36
CA SER A 133 -5.67 0.32 -5.16
C SER A 133 -5.28 0.25 -6.65
N ASP A 134 -4.38 1.14 -7.11
CA ASP A 134 -4.06 1.24 -8.52
C ASP A 134 -2.88 0.36 -8.93
N LEU A 135 -2.95 -0.21 -10.15
CA LEU A 135 -1.82 -0.82 -10.82
C LEU A 135 -0.77 0.22 -11.19
N SER A 136 0.50 -0.18 -11.10
CA SER A 136 1.58 0.65 -11.63
C SER A 136 1.48 0.81 -13.14
N THR A 137 1.47 2.06 -13.60
CA THR A 137 1.53 2.43 -15.01
C THR A 137 2.94 2.78 -15.47
N VAL A 138 3.92 2.67 -14.58
CA VAL A 138 5.32 3.02 -14.89
C VAL A 138 5.94 1.93 -15.76
N VAL A 139 6.35 2.31 -16.95
CA VAL A 139 7.16 1.48 -17.85
C VAL A 139 8.63 1.81 -17.60
N ASN A 140 9.37 0.91 -16.96
CA ASN A 140 10.79 1.10 -16.72
C ASN A 140 11.59 0.65 -17.95
N ASN A 141 11.97 1.62 -18.79
CA ASN A 141 12.81 1.37 -19.99
C ASN A 141 14.29 1.06 -19.65
N ASN A 142 14.68 1.08 -18.40
CA ASN A 142 16.09 1.04 -17.98
C ASN A 142 16.58 -0.32 -17.45
N GLY A 143 15.82 -1.41 -17.61
CA GLY A 143 16.30 -2.76 -17.31
C GLY A 143 16.63 -3.07 -15.83
N ASN A 144 16.51 -2.12 -14.93
CA ASN A 144 16.70 -2.30 -13.48
C ASN A 144 15.36 -2.61 -12.80
N GLY A 145 14.96 -3.79 -12.98
CA GLY A 145 14.24 -4.73 -12.17
C GLY A 145 13.04 -4.29 -11.42
N TYR A 146 11.92 -3.95 -11.91
CA TYR A 146 10.61 -4.22 -11.28
C TYR A 146 9.50 -4.23 -12.34
N ASP A 147 9.78 -3.72 -13.54
CA ASP A 147 8.83 -3.76 -14.64
C ASP A 147 9.59 -4.08 -15.94
N ASN A 148 9.42 -5.28 -16.46
CA ASN A 148 10.07 -5.74 -17.69
C ASN A 148 9.49 -5.07 -18.96
N GLY A 149 9.07 -3.81 -18.89
CA GLY A 149 8.55 -3.06 -20.04
C GLY A 149 7.18 -3.51 -20.52
N LYS A 150 6.41 -4.22 -19.71
CA LYS A 150 5.10 -4.78 -20.08
C LYS A 150 3.92 -3.80 -19.96
N GLY A 151 4.18 -2.52 -19.63
CA GLY A 151 3.15 -1.48 -19.58
C GLY A 151 2.20 -1.58 -18.39
N VAL A 152 0.99 -1.04 -18.52
CA VAL A 152 -0.02 -0.89 -17.46
C VAL A 152 -0.36 -2.20 -16.73
N TYR A 153 -0.22 -3.33 -17.38
CA TYR A 153 -0.54 -4.66 -16.81
C TYR A 153 0.70 -5.41 -16.32
N SER A 154 1.67 -4.67 -15.84
CA SER A 154 2.89 -5.26 -15.26
C SER A 154 2.58 -6.01 -13.95
N GLY A 155 3.54 -6.81 -13.51
CA GLY A 155 3.48 -7.47 -12.20
C GLY A 155 3.59 -6.54 -11.00
N SER A 156 3.47 -5.21 -11.16
CA SER A 156 3.71 -4.22 -10.11
C SER A 156 2.46 -3.44 -9.73
N GLY A 157 2.29 -3.17 -8.44
CA GLY A 157 1.31 -2.25 -7.89
C GLY A 157 1.97 -0.97 -7.36
N TYR A 158 1.23 0.12 -7.26
CA TYR A 158 1.71 1.32 -6.60
C TYR A 158 1.60 1.20 -5.08
N TYR A 159 2.55 1.80 -4.38
CA TYR A 159 2.52 1.97 -2.94
C TYR A 159 3.06 3.33 -2.52
N TYR A 160 2.69 3.75 -1.32
CA TYR A 160 3.18 4.95 -0.67
C TYR A 160 4.32 4.58 0.29
N ARG A 161 5.47 5.20 0.11
CA ARG A 161 6.67 4.97 0.91
C ARG A 161 6.94 6.17 1.80
N ASN A 162 7.02 5.96 3.10
CA ASN A 162 7.41 6.98 4.06
C ASN A 162 8.73 6.60 4.74
N SER A 163 9.64 7.53 4.82
CA SER A 163 10.90 7.36 5.54
C SER A 163 11.21 8.62 6.35
N TYR A 164 12.29 8.57 7.12
CA TYR A 164 12.77 9.69 7.91
C TYR A 164 12.93 11.00 7.09
N THR A 165 13.24 10.91 5.81
CA THR A 165 13.61 12.07 4.98
C THR A 165 12.64 12.37 3.84
N TYR A 166 11.74 11.44 3.48
CA TYR A 166 10.88 11.62 2.31
C TYR A 166 9.59 10.82 2.40
N LEU A 167 8.65 11.27 1.62
CA LEU A 167 7.40 10.62 1.28
C LEU A 167 7.33 10.54 -0.24
N GLU A 168 7.23 9.35 -0.79
CA GLU A 168 7.16 9.16 -2.23
C GLU A 168 6.15 8.09 -2.62
N ILE A 169 5.75 8.15 -3.88
CA ILE A 169 4.97 7.13 -4.54
C ILE A 169 5.95 6.27 -5.32
N ALA A 170 5.94 4.98 -5.08
CA ALA A 170 6.80 4.02 -5.74
C ALA A 170 5.99 2.80 -6.20
N HIS A 171 6.61 1.88 -6.90
CA HIS A 171 5.98 0.65 -7.38
C HIS A 171 6.88 -0.56 -7.09
N ILE A 172 6.25 -1.71 -6.84
CA ILE A 172 6.93 -2.96 -6.53
C ILE A 172 6.10 -4.15 -6.99
N ASP A 173 6.68 -5.33 -7.07
CA ASP A 173 5.99 -6.56 -7.42
C ASP A 173 4.75 -6.78 -6.54
N ARG A 174 3.63 -7.15 -7.16
CA ARG A 174 2.32 -7.32 -6.48
C ARG A 174 2.32 -8.39 -5.41
N CYS A 175 3.19 -9.39 -5.52
CA CYS A 175 3.26 -10.50 -4.58
C CYS A 175 3.83 -10.12 -3.21
N VAL A 176 4.58 -8.99 -3.10
CA VAL A 176 5.19 -8.60 -1.82
C VAL A 176 4.14 -8.12 -0.82
N GLY A 177 4.44 -8.31 0.47
CA GLY A 177 3.54 -7.90 1.55
C GLY A 177 3.73 -6.43 1.94
N ARG A 178 2.64 -5.65 1.89
CA ARG A 178 2.58 -4.26 2.37
C ARG A 178 1.30 -4.05 3.18
N CYS A 179 1.32 -3.04 4.05
CA CYS A 179 0.13 -2.65 4.80
C CYS A 179 -0.90 -1.97 3.92
N VAL A 180 -2.14 -1.98 4.38
CA VAL A 180 -3.25 -1.23 3.78
C VAL A 180 -3.74 -0.18 4.77
N ARG A 181 -3.69 1.10 4.38
CA ARG A 181 -4.29 2.21 5.11
C ARG A 181 -5.66 2.52 4.51
N ALA A 182 -6.70 2.00 5.12
CA ALA A 182 -8.04 2.16 4.61
C ALA A 182 -8.51 3.63 4.60
N VAL A 183 -9.32 3.97 3.60
CA VAL A 183 -10.08 5.21 3.50
C VAL A 183 -11.57 4.90 3.42
N VAL A 184 -12.41 5.86 3.82
CA VAL A 184 -13.87 5.71 3.72
C VAL A 184 -14.29 5.83 2.25
N SER A 185 -15.14 4.92 1.78
CA SER A 185 -15.80 5.03 0.48
C SER A 185 -16.78 6.21 0.54
N GLY A 186 -16.66 7.18 -0.37
CA GLY A 186 -17.47 8.41 -0.34
C GLY A 186 -18.98 8.21 -0.57
N GLU A 187 -19.49 7.00 -0.63
CA GLU A 187 -20.89 6.69 -0.94
C GLU A 187 -21.79 6.62 0.32
N ASP A 188 -21.23 6.62 1.54
CA ASP A 188 -21.98 6.45 2.79
C ASP A 188 -21.85 7.65 3.77
N CYS A 189 -21.56 8.85 3.29
CA CYS A 189 -21.60 10.06 4.09
C CYS A 189 -22.93 10.81 3.94
N GLU A 190 -24.08 10.11 4.11
CA GLU A 190 -25.39 10.71 4.35
C GLU A 190 -25.82 10.54 5.81
#